data_a0daba16c6479b4dde703a23934d02b2
#
_entry.id   a0daba16c6479b4dde703a23934d02b2
#
_cell.length_a   1.000
_cell.length_b   1.000
_cell.length_c   1.000
_cell.angle_alpha   90.00
_cell.angle_beta   90.00
_cell.angle_gamma   90.00
#
_symmetry.space_group_name_H-M   'P 1'
#
loop_
_entity.id
_entity.type
_entity.pdbx_description
1 polymer ?
#
loop_
_entity_poly.entity_id
_entity_poly.type
_entity_poly.pdbx_seq_one_letter_code
_entity_poly.pdbx_strand_id
1 'polypeptide(L)'
;MSKIEKQKRKGNRLFIILGIAVVVLILVSIIGKKAGFIGGDDLTKVAVTKAENQTITETVTANGKIQPEVEIKISSDVSGEIRALYVKEGDSVHAGQLLARIDPELYQSALDRTEAALNNSKANLANTKARLLQADAKLNELDKQYNRNVKMHQEKLLSDAEFETAKTSYLTAKSEVEAGKQSVLAAQFTVQSQEASLKESRKNLLRTEIFAPVNGVVSKLSVEQGERVVGTSQMAGTEMMRIANLNNMEVSVDVNENDIVKVALGDTALVEVDAYGTRKFKGIVTEIANSATASSASTSDQVTNFVVKIRILRSSYADLTAQYGTKRNVFRPGMSASVDIQTQTVSNAIAIPIEAVTMRSKSELDSNKTTVVKKKTNTKKAADEVEVVFVLVNNQVQLREVKSGVQNDKVIEVKSGIALGEEVVSAPFSAITRTLKNNDKVKKVNKDELFEVKPE
;
A
#
# COMPACT_ATOMS: atom_id res chain seq x y z
N MET A 1 -54.44 -12.51 -97.65
CA MET A 1 -54.91 -11.88 -96.37
C MET A 1 -55.42 -12.99 -95.49
N SER A 2 -54.66 -13.31 -94.42
CA SER A 2 -55.09 -14.06 -93.26
C SER A 2 -54.00 -14.96 -92.69
N LYS A 3 -53.32 -14.48 -91.72
CA LYS A 3 -52.43 -15.27 -90.83
C LYS A 3 -52.23 -14.52 -89.55
N ILE A 4 -53.24 -14.38 -88.69
CA ILE A 4 -53.07 -13.96 -87.32
C ILE A 4 -54.26 -14.51 -86.50
N GLU A 5 -54.23 -15.81 -86.14
CA GLU A 5 -55.15 -16.32 -85.10
C GLU A 5 -54.76 -17.74 -84.62
N LYS A 6 -53.56 -17.95 -84.13
CA LYS A 6 -53.25 -19.25 -83.50
C LYS A 6 -52.15 -19.19 -82.42
N GLN A 7 -52.03 -18.14 -81.69
CA GLN A 7 -50.96 -18.03 -80.63
C GLN A 7 -51.44 -17.66 -79.21
N LYS A 8 -52.74 -17.70 -78.91
CA LYS A 8 -53.28 -17.28 -77.59
C LYS A 8 -53.80 -18.41 -76.69
N ARG A 9 -53.52 -19.70 -76.98
CA ARG A 9 -53.99 -20.81 -76.13
C ARG A 9 -52.91 -21.64 -75.42
N LYS A 10 -51.61 -21.36 -75.57
CA LYS A 10 -50.55 -22.11 -74.90
C LYS A 10 -50.08 -21.44 -73.58
N GLY A 11 -50.31 -20.14 -73.34
CA GLY A 11 -49.84 -19.43 -72.14
C GLY A 11 -50.60 -19.79 -70.87
N ASN A 12 -51.92 -20.01 -70.95
CA ASN A 12 -52.72 -20.25 -69.75
C ASN A 12 -52.51 -21.62 -69.10
N ARG A 13 -52.13 -22.67 -69.91
CA ARG A 13 -51.79 -23.97 -69.30
C ARG A 13 -50.52 -24.01 -68.54
N LEU A 14 -49.53 -23.17 -68.89
CA LEU A 14 -48.28 -23.08 -68.21
C LEU A 14 -48.47 -22.38 -66.82
N PHE A 15 -49.29 -21.34 -66.78
CA PHE A 15 -49.60 -20.62 -65.48
C PHE A 15 -50.47 -21.50 -64.55
N ILE A 16 -51.36 -22.33 -65.09
CA ILE A 16 -52.18 -23.29 -64.31
C ILE A 16 -51.27 -24.39 -63.72
N ILE A 17 -50.33 -24.93 -64.51
CA ILE A 17 -49.35 -25.94 -64.03
C ILE A 17 -48.43 -25.34 -62.98
N LEU A 18 -47.94 -24.08 -63.14
CA LEU A 18 -47.13 -23.39 -62.15
C LEU A 18 -47.93 -23.14 -60.88
N GLY A 19 -49.18 -22.73 -60.96
CA GLY A 19 -50.08 -22.56 -59.82
C GLY A 19 -50.30 -23.85 -59.02
N ILE A 20 -50.52 -24.96 -59.72
CA ILE A 20 -50.69 -26.28 -59.11
C ILE A 20 -49.36 -26.73 -58.44
N ALA A 21 -48.19 -26.48 -59.07
CA ALA A 21 -46.87 -26.80 -58.49
C ALA A 21 -46.59 -26.01 -57.21
N VAL A 22 -46.98 -24.72 -57.14
CA VAL A 22 -46.85 -23.87 -55.90
C VAL A 22 -47.80 -24.39 -54.82
N VAL A 23 -49.06 -24.78 -55.17
CA VAL A 23 -49.98 -25.29 -54.13
C VAL A 23 -49.49 -26.64 -53.59
N VAL A 24 -48.94 -27.52 -54.48
CA VAL A 24 -48.36 -28.80 -54.06
C VAL A 24 -47.14 -28.58 -53.19
N LEU A 25 -46.26 -27.59 -53.50
CA LEU A 25 -45.12 -27.23 -52.66
C LEU A 25 -45.53 -26.68 -51.27
N ILE A 26 -46.61 -25.87 -51.23
CA ILE A 26 -47.17 -25.37 -49.96
C ILE A 26 -47.80 -26.52 -49.16
N LEU A 27 -48.54 -27.46 -49.82
CA LEU A 27 -49.09 -28.63 -49.16
C LEU A 27 -47.98 -29.58 -48.64
N VAL A 28 -46.94 -29.83 -49.45
CA VAL A 28 -45.77 -30.62 -49.02
C VAL A 28 -45.02 -29.92 -47.83
N SER A 29 -44.91 -28.59 -47.85
CA SER A 29 -44.33 -27.83 -46.76
C SER A 29 -45.17 -27.90 -45.48
N ILE A 30 -46.51 -27.83 -45.60
CA ILE A 30 -47.43 -27.91 -44.44
C ILE A 30 -47.47 -29.36 -43.91
N ILE A 31 -47.50 -30.39 -44.80
CA ILE A 31 -47.45 -31.78 -44.38
C ILE A 31 -46.07 -32.19 -43.86
N GLY A 32 -44.96 -31.66 -44.42
CA GLY A 32 -43.62 -31.85 -43.95
C GLY A 32 -43.39 -31.25 -42.57
N LYS A 33 -44.02 -30.10 -42.31
CA LYS A 33 -43.97 -29.44 -40.96
C LYS A 33 -44.83 -30.20 -39.93
N LYS A 34 -45.96 -30.83 -40.37
CA LYS A 34 -46.82 -31.58 -39.45
C LYS A 34 -46.35 -33.05 -39.26
N ALA A 35 -45.58 -33.60 -40.20
CA ALA A 35 -44.93 -34.88 -40.11
C ALA A 35 -43.53 -34.88 -39.46
N GLY A 36 -43.06 -33.72 -38.97
CA GLY A 36 -41.75 -33.60 -38.26
C GLY A 36 -40.51 -33.69 -39.15
N PHE A 37 -40.67 -33.66 -40.51
CA PHE A 37 -39.54 -33.73 -41.44
C PHE A 37 -38.89 -32.40 -41.77
N ILE A 38 -39.53 -31.24 -41.39
CA ILE A 38 -39.03 -29.88 -41.55
C ILE A 38 -39.31 -29.17 -40.27
N GLY A 39 -38.33 -29.11 -39.38
CA GLY A 39 -38.35 -28.51 -38.06
C GLY A 39 -38.16 -29.57 -36.96
N GLY A 40 -37.04 -30.22 -36.96
CA GLY A 40 -36.59 -30.93 -35.77
C GLY A 40 -36.55 -29.94 -34.62
N ASP A 41 -37.24 -30.23 -33.51
CA ASP A 41 -36.99 -29.52 -32.23
C ASP A 41 -35.49 -29.64 -31.93
N ASP A 42 -34.72 -28.65 -32.39
CA ASP A 42 -33.31 -28.51 -31.98
C ASP A 42 -33.32 -28.17 -30.47
N LEU A 43 -33.48 -29.24 -29.67
CA LEU A 43 -33.39 -29.13 -28.22
C LEU A 43 -32.02 -28.55 -27.88
N THR A 44 -32.00 -27.42 -27.23
CA THR A 44 -30.75 -26.77 -26.79
C THR A 44 -29.95 -27.77 -25.96
N LYS A 45 -28.75 -28.10 -26.44
CA LYS A 45 -27.83 -28.98 -25.71
C LYS A 45 -27.23 -28.19 -24.53
N VAL A 46 -27.32 -28.75 -23.35
CA VAL A 46 -26.78 -28.14 -22.13
C VAL A 46 -25.97 -29.14 -21.32
N ALA A 47 -24.87 -28.68 -20.73
CA ALA A 47 -24.18 -29.43 -19.69
C ALA A 47 -24.71 -29.00 -18.33
N VAL A 48 -24.83 -29.97 -17.44
CA VAL A 48 -25.31 -29.74 -16.06
C VAL A 48 -24.26 -30.17 -15.06
N THR A 49 -24.21 -29.47 -13.96
CA THR A 49 -23.37 -29.78 -12.81
C THR A 49 -24.26 -29.91 -11.58
N LYS A 50 -23.96 -30.85 -10.70
CA LYS A 50 -24.68 -31.00 -9.43
C LYS A 50 -24.22 -29.98 -8.43
N ALA A 51 -25.15 -29.43 -7.65
CA ALA A 51 -24.86 -28.61 -6.50
C ALA A 51 -24.29 -29.50 -5.39
N GLU A 52 -23.06 -29.28 -5.00
CA GLU A 52 -22.33 -30.06 -4.01
C GLU A 52 -21.87 -29.19 -2.84
N ASN A 53 -21.73 -29.82 -1.66
CA ASN A 53 -21.12 -29.11 -0.53
C ASN A 53 -19.61 -29.04 -0.72
N GLN A 54 -19.10 -27.80 -0.74
CA GLN A 54 -17.67 -27.53 -0.88
C GLN A 54 -17.25 -26.40 0.07
N THR A 55 -15.98 -26.43 0.49
CA THR A 55 -15.38 -25.28 1.16
C THR A 55 -14.97 -24.26 0.10
N ILE A 56 -15.51 -23.06 0.19
CA ILE A 56 -15.22 -21.96 -0.71
C ILE A 56 -14.40 -20.93 0.05
N THR A 57 -13.24 -20.59 -0.45
CA THR A 57 -12.41 -19.50 0.06
C THR A 57 -12.42 -18.37 -0.96
N GLU A 58 -12.90 -17.20 -0.55
CA GLU A 58 -12.82 -15.98 -1.36
C GLU A 58 -11.39 -15.48 -1.36
N THR A 59 -10.90 -15.11 -2.54
CA THR A 59 -9.54 -14.60 -2.72
C THR A 59 -9.57 -13.24 -3.39
N VAL A 60 -8.74 -12.33 -2.87
CA VAL A 60 -8.46 -11.05 -3.49
C VAL A 60 -7.05 -11.11 -4.04
N THR A 61 -6.91 -11.04 -5.36
CA THR A 61 -5.61 -11.07 -6.04
C THR A 61 -5.10 -9.65 -6.23
N ALA A 62 -3.85 -9.42 -5.81
CA ALA A 62 -3.18 -8.14 -5.96
C ALA A 62 -1.72 -8.32 -6.34
N ASN A 63 -1.17 -7.38 -7.10
CA ASN A 63 0.23 -7.38 -7.51
C ASN A 63 1.02 -6.37 -6.67
N GLY A 64 2.29 -6.67 -6.42
CA GLY A 64 3.13 -5.82 -5.62
C GLY A 64 4.61 -6.12 -5.73
N LYS A 65 5.37 -5.53 -4.81
CA LYS A 65 6.83 -5.70 -4.73
C LYS A 65 7.25 -6.17 -3.35
N ILE A 66 8.24 -7.04 -3.35
CA ILE A 66 8.90 -7.49 -2.12
C ILE A 66 9.80 -6.38 -1.61
N GLN A 67 9.69 -6.09 -0.34
CA GLN A 67 10.51 -5.12 0.37
C GLN A 67 10.86 -5.65 1.77
N PRO A 68 11.93 -5.16 2.39
CA PRO A 68 12.22 -5.48 3.77
C PRO A 68 11.20 -4.81 4.71
N GLU A 69 10.85 -5.48 5.80
CA GLU A 69 9.94 -4.92 6.83
C GLU A 69 10.51 -3.63 7.44
N VAL A 70 11.83 -3.55 7.59
CA VAL A 70 12.54 -2.35 8.08
C VAL A 70 13.65 -1.98 7.12
N GLU A 71 13.54 -0.80 6.53
CA GLU A 71 14.57 -0.18 5.71
C GLU A 71 14.84 1.24 6.21
N ILE A 72 16.11 1.55 6.50
CA ILE A 72 16.53 2.86 6.96
C ILE A 72 17.39 3.51 5.89
N LYS A 73 16.98 4.70 5.45
CA LYS A 73 17.75 5.55 4.56
C LYS A 73 18.77 6.33 5.38
N ILE A 74 20.03 6.22 5.02
CA ILE A 74 21.13 6.98 5.62
C ILE A 74 21.46 8.14 4.71
N SER A 75 21.24 9.35 5.22
CA SER A 75 21.56 10.59 4.52
C SER A 75 22.67 11.34 5.27
N SER A 76 23.44 12.17 4.55
CA SER A 76 24.42 13.03 5.18
C SER A 76 23.77 14.23 5.87
N ASP A 77 24.12 14.47 7.13
CA ASP A 77 23.73 15.66 7.89
C ASP A 77 24.67 16.86 7.63
N VAL A 78 25.84 16.62 7.02
CA VAL A 78 26.89 17.61 6.78
C VAL A 78 27.35 17.55 5.31
N SER A 79 27.83 18.67 4.78
CA SER A 79 28.33 18.76 3.42
C SER A 79 29.82 18.51 3.38
N GLY A 80 30.29 17.76 2.39
CA GLY A 80 31.73 17.49 2.22
C GLY A 80 31.99 16.41 1.18
N GLU A 81 33.24 16.09 0.92
CA GLU A 81 33.71 15.01 0.07
C GLU A 81 33.82 13.71 0.89
N ILE A 82 33.41 12.59 0.33
CA ILE A 82 33.56 11.27 0.97
C ILE A 82 35.02 10.84 0.88
N ARG A 83 35.74 10.95 1.98
CA ARG A 83 37.15 10.55 2.07
C ARG A 83 37.36 9.04 2.09
N ALA A 84 36.46 8.33 2.76
CA ALA A 84 36.54 6.89 2.86
C ALA A 84 35.15 6.26 2.92
N LEU A 85 34.99 5.12 2.24
CA LEU A 85 33.80 4.29 2.26
C LEU A 85 34.22 2.89 2.70
N TYR A 86 33.69 2.41 3.83
CA TYR A 86 34.14 1.17 4.48
C TYR A 86 33.25 -0.02 4.17
N VAL A 87 32.15 0.19 3.44
CA VAL A 87 31.16 -0.83 3.12
C VAL A 87 30.81 -0.80 1.63
N LYS A 88 30.36 -1.95 1.13
CA LYS A 88 29.86 -2.16 -0.24
C LYS A 88 28.42 -2.60 -0.19
N GLU A 89 27.73 -2.49 -1.32
CA GLU A 89 26.38 -3.04 -1.46
C GLU A 89 26.38 -4.55 -1.24
N GLY A 90 25.50 -5.03 -0.37
CA GLY A 90 25.42 -6.42 0.05
C GLY A 90 26.18 -6.77 1.33
N ASP A 91 26.99 -5.86 1.89
CA ASP A 91 27.72 -6.11 3.14
C ASP A 91 26.78 -6.11 4.35
N SER A 92 27.05 -7.01 5.29
CA SER A 92 26.37 -7.05 6.58
C SER A 92 27.03 -6.06 7.54
N VAL A 93 26.23 -5.25 8.21
CA VAL A 93 26.68 -4.21 9.14
C VAL A 93 26.03 -4.35 10.51
N HIS A 94 26.77 -3.93 11.55
CA HIS A 94 26.27 -3.92 12.91
C HIS A 94 25.97 -2.50 13.38
N ALA A 95 25.03 -2.34 14.31
CA ALA A 95 24.75 -1.03 14.93
C ALA A 95 26.03 -0.45 15.55
N GLY A 96 26.31 0.83 15.25
CA GLY A 96 27.54 1.53 15.69
C GLY A 96 28.77 1.28 14.81
N GLN A 97 28.68 0.48 13.74
CA GLN A 97 29.77 0.30 12.78
C GLN A 97 29.94 1.56 11.91
N LEU A 98 31.19 1.99 11.71
CA LEU A 98 31.53 3.10 10.81
C LEU A 98 31.33 2.66 9.36
N LEU A 99 30.54 3.43 8.61
CA LEU A 99 30.16 3.14 7.22
C LEU A 99 30.93 4.01 6.23
N ALA A 100 30.99 5.31 6.52
CA ALA A 100 31.65 6.28 5.66
C ALA A 100 32.24 7.42 6.51
N ARG A 101 33.26 8.09 5.96
CA ARG A 101 33.87 9.30 6.53
C ARG A 101 33.86 10.40 5.49
N ILE A 102 33.24 11.51 5.85
CA ILE A 102 33.26 12.77 5.10
C ILE A 102 34.49 13.57 5.54
N ASP A 103 35.00 14.42 4.67
CA ASP A 103 36.17 15.26 4.96
C ASP A 103 35.97 16.11 6.23
N PRO A 104 36.72 15.85 7.30
CA PRO A 104 36.55 16.52 8.59
C PRO A 104 37.28 17.88 8.69
N GLU A 105 38.16 18.26 7.73
CA GLU A 105 39.11 19.36 7.87
C GLU A 105 38.42 20.69 8.17
N LEU A 106 37.33 21.01 7.47
CA LEU A 106 36.54 22.22 7.72
C LEU A 106 35.94 22.23 9.13
N TYR A 107 35.39 21.11 9.57
CA TYR A 107 34.71 20.95 10.85
C TYR A 107 35.73 20.93 12.02
N GLN A 108 36.92 20.33 11.80
CA GLN A 108 38.02 20.38 12.75
C GLN A 108 38.50 21.82 12.95
N SER A 109 38.73 22.56 11.85
CA SER A 109 39.11 23.98 11.92
C SER A 109 38.07 24.84 12.66
N ALA A 110 36.79 24.56 12.48
CA ALA A 110 35.69 25.22 13.18
C ALA A 110 35.71 24.88 14.70
N LEU A 111 35.97 23.63 15.05
CA LEU A 111 36.12 23.18 16.43
C LEU A 111 37.28 23.92 17.12
N ASP A 112 38.47 23.93 16.49
CA ASP A 112 39.66 24.57 17.03
C ASP A 112 39.45 26.07 17.27
N ARG A 113 38.74 26.77 16.36
CA ARG A 113 38.34 28.16 16.49
C ARG A 113 37.41 28.42 17.68
N THR A 114 36.40 27.57 17.87
CA THR A 114 35.47 27.72 19.01
C THR A 114 36.14 27.34 20.33
N GLU A 115 37.08 26.42 20.35
CA GLU A 115 37.89 26.08 21.53
C GLU A 115 38.78 27.27 21.92
N ALA A 116 39.45 27.94 20.97
CA ALA A 116 40.21 29.15 21.22
C ALA A 116 39.33 30.28 21.77
N ALA A 117 38.11 30.47 21.26
CA ALA A 117 37.15 31.45 21.76
C ALA A 117 36.71 31.15 23.21
N LEU A 118 36.48 29.87 23.55
CA LEU A 118 36.19 29.45 24.91
C LEU A 118 37.37 29.76 25.87
N ASN A 119 38.61 29.46 25.45
CA ASN A 119 39.78 29.73 26.23
C ASN A 119 39.97 31.25 26.51
N ASN A 120 39.68 32.10 25.49
CA ASN A 120 39.67 33.56 25.68
C ASN A 120 38.59 34.00 26.68
N SER A 121 37.41 33.44 26.64
CA SER A 121 36.31 33.74 27.58
C SER A 121 36.67 33.31 29.03
N LYS A 122 37.31 32.15 29.17
CA LYS A 122 37.83 31.68 30.48
C LYS A 122 38.91 32.61 31.04
N ALA A 123 39.83 33.10 30.20
CA ALA A 123 40.84 34.07 30.59
C ALA A 123 40.21 35.39 31.05
N ASN A 124 39.19 35.88 30.33
CA ASN A 124 38.44 37.08 30.73
C ASN A 124 37.72 36.88 32.08
N LEU A 125 37.10 35.74 32.32
CA LEU A 125 36.49 35.39 33.60
C LEU A 125 37.53 35.41 34.73
N ALA A 126 38.73 34.84 34.50
CA ALA A 126 39.83 34.88 35.47
C ALA A 126 40.26 36.32 35.81
N ASN A 127 40.42 37.19 34.79
CA ASN A 127 40.72 38.61 34.95
C ASN A 127 39.64 39.33 35.75
N THR A 128 38.35 39.06 35.46
CA THR A 128 37.24 39.69 36.20
C THR A 128 37.18 39.22 37.65
N LYS A 129 37.45 37.95 37.92
CA LYS A 129 37.61 37.44 39.30
C LYS A 129 38.76 38.08 40.06
N ALA A 130 39.93 38.33 39.42
CA ALA A 130 41.04 38.99 40.03
C ALA A 130 40.70 40.44 40.39
N ARG A 131 39.97 41.16 39.53
CA ARG A 131 39.46 42.52 39.83
C ARG A 131 38.50 42.54 41.02
N LEU A 132 37.58 41.54 41.09
CA LEU A 132 36.71 41.42 42.26
C LEU A 132 37.47 41.19 43.53
N LEU A 133 38.51 40.33 43.56
CA LEU A 133 39.35 40.11 44.69
C LEU A 133 40.09 41.41 45.14
N GLN A 134 40.53 42.25 44.18
CA GLN A 134 41.12 43.55 44.47
C GLN A 134 40.10 44.50 45.09
N ALA A 135 38.88 44.58 44.60
CA ALA A 135 37.81 45.40 45.17
C ALA A 135 37.41 44.90 46.56
N ASP A 136 37.34 43.58 46.75
CA ASP A 136 37.05 42.98 48.06
C ASP A 136 38.14 43.30 49.13
N ALA A 137 39.45 43.29 48.76
CA ALA A 137 40.53 43.67 49.59
C ALA A 137 40.41 45.15 49.98
N LYS A 138 40.04 46.06 49.07
CA LYS A 138 39.80 47.48 49.31
C LYS A 138 38.61 47.70 50.25
N LEU A 139 37.51 46.96 50.06
CA LEU A 139 36.39 47.01 50.99
C LEU A 139 36.79 46.60 52.39
N ASN A 140 37.58 45.55 52.58
CA ASN A 140 38.06 45.08 53.86
C ASN A 140 38.94 46.15 54.59
N GLU A 141 39.74 46.88 53.82
CA GLU A 141 40.54 48.01 54.37
C GLU A 141 39.60 49.12 54.89
N LEU A 142 38.65 49.56 54.04
CA LEU A 142 37.73 50.65 54.37
C LEU A 142 36.70 50.23 55.42
N ASP A 143 36.30 49.00 55.49
CA ASP A 143 35.46 48.48 56.58
C ASP A 143 36.12 48.58 57.94
N LYS A 144 37.39 48.19 58.07
CA LYS A 144 38.18 48.34 59.30
C LYS A 144 38.34 49.80 59.69
N GLN A 145 38.56 50.71 58.73
CA GLN A 145 38.65 52.11 58.92
C GLN A 145 37.31 52.71 59.40
N TYR A 146 36.20 52.39 58.72
CA TYR A 146 34.88 52.82 59.12
C TYR A 146 34.52 52.38 60.55
N ASN A 147 34.74 51.08 60.86
CA ASN A 147 34.47 50.55 62.19
C ASN A 147 35.30 51.26 63.32
N ARG A 148 36.54 51.69 63.02
CA ARG A 148 37.34 52.54 63.97
C ARG A 148 36.68 53.91 64.09
N ASN A 149 36.30 54.57 63.01
CA ASN A 149 35.70 55.88 62.96
C ASN A 149 34.31 55.89 63.65
N VAL A 150 33.50 54.81 63.53
CA VAL A 150 32.26 54.67 64.33
C VAL A 150 32.51 54.76 65.81
N LYS A 151 33.53 54.07 66.35
CA LYS A 151 33.89 54.13 67.78
C LYS A 151 34.35 55.52 68.19
N MET A 152 35.24 56.16 67.42
CA MET A 152 35.74 57.51 67.74
C MET A 152 34.62 58.57 67.70
N HIS A 153 33.66 58.45 66.74
CA HIS A 153 32.51 59.34 66.68
C HIS A 153 31.55 59.15 67.85
N GLN A 154 31.34 57.94 68.32
CA GLN A 154 30.55 57.65 69.56
C GLN A 154 31.20 58.25 70.81
N GLU A 155 32.52 58.28 70.86
CA GLU A 155 33.31 58.87 71.92
C GLU A 155 33.48 60.43 71.77
N LYS A 156 32.82 61.02 70.68
CA LYS A 156 32.92 62.48 70.37
C LYS A 156 34.32 62.95 70.02
N LEU A 157 35.19 62.07 69.54
CA LEU A 157 36.57 62.37 69.16
C LEU A 157 36.72 62.65 67.66
N LEU A 158 35.64 62.54 66.86
CA LEU A 158 35.65 62.76 65.43
C LEU A 158 34.49 63.69 65.05
N SER A 159 34.67 64.58 64.05
CA SER A 159 33.63 65.47 63.53
C SER A 159 32.61 64.72 62.66
N ASP A 160 31.37 65.23 62.60
CA ASP A 160 30.30 64.65 61.80
C ASP A 160 30.64 64.56 60.28
N ALA A 161 31.37 65.61 59.76
CA ALA A 161 31.84 65.68 58.38
C ALA A 161 32.87 64.57 58.06
N GLU A 162 33.81 64.30 58.98
CA GLU A 162 34.83 63.25 58.81
C GLU A 162 34.18 61.86 58.91
N PHE A 163 33.22 61.68 59.81
CA PHE A 163 32.43 60.43 59.89
C PHE A 163 31.62 60.13 58.61
N GLU A 164 30.87 61.12 58.08
CA GLU A 164 30.11 60.97 56.83
C GLU A 164 31.06 60.70 55.64
N THR A 165 32.25 61.25 55.56
CA THR A 165 33.25 60.96 54.54
C THR A 165 33.71 59.50 54.63
N ALA A 166 34.00 59.00 55.82
CA ALA A 166 34.40 57.59 56.00
C ALA A 166 33.27 56.61 55.67
N LYS A 167 32.02 56.93 56.02
CA LYS A 167 30.83 56.18 55.72
C LYS A 167 30.58 56.11 54.22
N THR A 168 30.69 57.25 53.53
CA THR A 168 30.51 57.31 52.07
C THR A 168 31.57 56.46 51.35
N SER A 169 32.86 56.56 51.81
CA SER A 169 33.94 55.74 51.24
C SER A 169 33.70 54.24 51.41
N TYR A 170 33.21 53.79 52.56
CA TYR A 170 32.82 52.41 52.82
C TYR A 170 31.67 51.96 51.89
N LEU A 171 30.58 52.74 51.77
CA LEU A 171 29.41 52.45 50.92
C LEU A 171 29.79 52.37 49.46
N THR A 172 30.69 53.28 49.01
CA THR A 172 31.18 53.23 47.61
C THR A 172 31.96 51.95 47.34
N ALA A 173 32.91 51.56 48.25
CA ALA A 173 33.63 50.31 48.08
C ALA A 173 32.74 49.08 48.14
N LYS A 174 31.69 49.08 48.96
CA LYS A 174 30.69 48.03 49.03
C LYS A 174 29.91 47.89 47.71
N SER A 175 29.51 49.02 47.11
CA SER A 175 28.84 49.05 45.82
C SER A 175 29.76 48.58 44.71
N GLU A 176 31.06 48.88 44.75
CA GLU A 176 32.05 48.41 43.78
C GLU A 176 32.26 46.89 43.83
N VAL A 177 32.28 46.28 45.02
CA VAL A 177 32.30 44.80 45.16
C VAL A 177 31.06 44.19 44.61
N GLU A 178 29.89 44.79 44.87
CA GLU A 178 28.61 44.23 44.31
C GLU A 178 28.60 44.33 42.79
N ALA A 179 29.04 45.46 42.23
CA ALA A 179 29.19 45.59 40.75
C ALA A 179 30.22 44.57 40.18
N GLY A 180 31.32 44.34 40.96
CA GLY A 180 32.30 43.32 40.61
C GLY A 180 31.73 41.90 40.57
N LYS A 181 30.88 41.55 41.54
CA LYS A 181 30.15 40.24 41.53
C LYS A 181 29.28 40.07 40.33
N GLN A 182 28.51 41.11 39.97
CA GLN A 182 27.66 41.08 38.78
C GLN A 182 28.49 40.93 37.49
N SER A 183 29.67 41.57 37.43
CA SER A 183 30.60 41.43 36.31
C SER A 183 31.17 40.01 36.19
N VAL A 184 31.48 39.35 37.31
CA VAL A 184 31.90 37.94 37.33
C VAL A 184 30.78 37.04 36.84
N LEU A 185 29.53 37.26 37.28
CA LEU A 185 28.36 36.49 36.83
C LEU A 185 28.14 36.65 35.33
N ALA A 186 28.23 37.84 34.78
CA ALA A 186 28.15 38.11 33.37
C ALA A 186 29.23 37.36 32.55
N ALA A 187 30.49 37.39 33.05
CA ALA A 187 31.59 36.65 32.44
C ALA A 187 31.39 35.12 32.51
N GLN A 188 30.79 34.62 33.60
CA GLN A 188 30.42 33.19 33.70
C GLN A 188 29.40 32.79 32.65
N PHE A 189 28.35 33.57 32.42
CA PHE A 189 27.37 33.31 31.36
C PHE A 189 27.99 33.37 29.97
N THR A 190 28.99 34.25 29.76
CA THR A 190 29.74 34.27 28.49
C THR A 190 30.52 32.96 28.28
N VAL A 191 31.18 32.43 29.31
CA VAL A 191 31.85 31.11 29.24
C VAL A 191 30.86 30.02 28.93
N GLN A 192 29.70 29.99 29.60
CA GLN A 192 28.66 28.98 29.35
C GLN A 192 28.13 29.05 27.90
N SER A 193 27.97 30.25 27.35
CA SER A 193 27.58 30.43 25.92
C SER A 193 28.65 29.86 24.99
N GLN A 194 29.94 30.09 25.25
CA GLN A 194 31.02 29.55 24.42
C GLN A 194 31.16 28.02 24.57
N GLU A 195 30.87 27.46 25.76
CA GLU A 195 30.83 26.01 25.97
C GLU A 195 29.70 25.35 25.14
N ALA A 196 28.53 26.00 25.01
CA ALA A 196 27.45 25.54 24.14
C ALA A 196 27.87 25.58 22.67
N SER A 197 28.54 26.63 22.20
CA SER A 197 29.08 26.75 20.85
C SER A 197 30.14 25.69 20.53
N LEU A 198 31.04 25.39 21.50
CA LEU A 198 32.02 24.30 21.38
C LEU A 198 31.35 22.95 21.25
N LYS A 199 30.31 22.68 22.04
CA LYS A 199 29.54 21.43 21.98
C LYS A 199 28.87 21.26 20.64
N GLU A 200 28.36 22.34 20.05
CA GLU A 200 27.78 22.33 18.70
C GLU A 200 28.83 21.98 17.64
N SER A 201 29.98 22.68 17.64
CA SER A 201 31.06 22.40 16.69
C SER A 201 31.59 20.97 16.82
N ARG A 202 31.67 20.42 18.04
CA ARG A 202 32.05 19.03 18.27
C ARG A 202 31.01 18.05 17.69
N LYS A 203 29.71 18.33 17.84
CA LYS A 203 28.66 17.51 17.23
C LYS A 203 28.74 17.53 15.70
N ASN A 204 29.01 18.69 15.10
CA ASN A 204 29.15 18.80 13.66
C ASN A 204 30.36 18.02 13.14
N LEU A 205 31.46 17.99 13.88
CA LEU A 205 32.60 17.12 13.56
C LEU A 205 32.23 15.64 13.68
N LEU A 206 31.52 15.22 14.73
CA LEU A 206 31.07 13.82 14.85
C LEU A 206 30.13 13.38 13.72
N ARG A 207 29.35 14.31 13.14
CA ARG A 207 28.47 14.03 11.98
C ARG A 207 29.22 13.79 10.68
N THR A 208 30.55 14.05 10.63
CA THR A 208 31.38 13.66 9.47
C THR A 208 31.66 12.15 9.44
N GLU A 209 31.46 11.45 10.53
CA GLU A 209 31.56 10.00 10.63
C GLU A 209 30.14 9.40 10.64
N ILE A 210 29.83 8.63 9.61
CA ILE A 210 28.50 8.04 9.41
C ILE A 210 28.50 6.62 9.96
N PHE A 211 27.65 6.36 10.95
CA PHE A 211 27.51 5.06 11.62
C PHE A 211 26.20 4.39 11.29
N ALA A 212 26.19 3.04 11.31
CA ALA A 212 24.98 2.26 11.17
C ALA A 212 24.08 2.41 12.41
N PRO A 213 22.80 2.81 12.27
CA PRO A 213 21.88 2.95 13.41
C PRO A 213 21.34 1.60 13.89
N VAL A 214 21.31 0.58 13.01
CA VAL A 214 20.76 -0.76 13.27
C VAL A 214 21.63 -1.83 12.63
N ASN A 215 21.43 -3.09 13.08
CA ASN A 215 21.99 -4.25 12.40
C ASN A 215 21.21 -4.54 11.11
N GLY A 216 21.92 -4.82 10.02
CA GLY A 216 21.28 -5.11 8.75
C GLY A 216 22.29 -5.38 7.63
N VAL A 217 21.81 -5.27 6.40
CA VAL A 217 22.61 -5.40 5.18
C VAL A 217 22.45 -4.10 4.38
N VAL A 218 23.51 -3.64 3.76
CA VAL A 218 23.47 -2.50 2.84
C VAL A 218 22.69 -2.92 1.60
N SER A 219 21.43 -2.51 1.52
CA SER A 219 20.51 -2.87 0.42
C SER A 219 20.78 -2.06 -0.85
N LYS A 220 21.24 -0.82 -0.67
CA LYS A 220 21.61 0.09 -1.76
C LYS A 220 22.71 1.02 -1.31
N LEU A 221 23.67 1.25 -2.19
CA LEU A 221 24.72 2.25 -2.05
C LEU A 221 24.56 3.28 -3.18
N SER A 222 24.31 4.54 -2.82
CA SER A 222 23.97 5.60 -3.78
C SER A 222 25.12 6.57 -4.02
N VAL A 223 26.27 6.39 -3.34
CA VAL A 223 27.42 7.29 -3.40
C VAL A 223 28.73 6.53 -3.54
N GLU A 224 29.75 7.21 -4.09
CA GLU A 224 31.09 6.65 -4.28
C GLU A 224 32.14 7.44 -3.48
N GLN A 225 33.31 6.82 -3.25
CA GLN A 225 34.44 7.52 -2.62
C GLN A 225 34.95 8.65 -3.54
N GLY A 226 35.18 9.83 -2.97
CA GLY A 226 35.54 11.04 -3.72
C GLY A 226 34.33 11.87 -4.17
N GLU A 227 33.11 11.36 -4.03
CA GLU A 227 31.89 12.11 -4.35
C GLU A 227 31.58 13.17 -3.28
N ARG A 228 30.99 14.29 -3.70
CA ARG A 228 30.60 15.36 -2.81
C ARG A 228 29.13 15.22 -2.41
N VAL A 229 28.87 15.07 -1.12
CA VAL A 229 27.53 15.02 -0.54
C VAL A 229 27.14 16.38 0.05
N VAL A 230 25.87 16.65 0.03
CA VAL A 230 25.27 17.86 0.60
C VAL A 230 24.37 17.45 1.75
N GLY A 231 24.60 18.08 2.92
CA GLY A 231 23.75 17.93 4.08
C GLY A 231 23.52 19.30 4.70
N THR A 232 22.27 19.68 4.92
CA THR A 232 21.90 20.92 5.59
C THR A 232 20.80 20.65 6.60
N SER A 233 20.73 21.46 7.64
CA SER A 233 19.67 21.39 8.65
C SER A 233 18.27 21.77 8.11
N GLN A 234 18.18 22.30 6.88
CA GLN A 234 16.96 22.85 6.29
C GLN A 234 16.43 22.01 5.11
N MET A 235 17.25 21.14 4.53
CA MET A 235 16.87 20.28 3.41
C MET A 235 17.32 18.85 3.69
N ALA A 236 16.56 17.87 3.18
CA ALA A 236 16.98 16.48 3.23
C ALA A 236 18.36 16.33 2.58
N GLY A 237 19.31 15.77 3.32
CA GLY A 237 20.66 15.52 2.82
C GLY A 237 20.69 14.50 1.69
N THR A 238 21.81 14.42 0.98
CA THR A 238 22.07 13.41 -0.04
C THR A 238 21.92 12.01 0.57
N GLU A 239 21.03 11.18 -0.02
CA GLU A 239 20.89 9.76 0.37
C GLU A 239 22.18 9.03 0.01
N MET A 240 22.90 8.55 1.01
CA MET A 240 24.18 7.86 0.84
C MET A 240 24.00 6.36 0.62
N MET A 241 23.18 5.73 1.47
CA MET A 241 22.94 4.30 1.41
C MET A 241 21.64 3.94 2.15
N ARG A 242 21.20 2.69 1.93
CA ARG A 242 20.08 2.10 2.69
C ARG A 242 20.54 0.87 3.43
N ILE A 243 20.12 0.74 4.67
CA ILE A 243 20.34 -0.46 5.49
C ILE A 243 18.99 -1.12 5.72
N ALA A 244 18.91 -2.40 5.37
CA ALA A 244 17.69 -3.17 5.45
C ALA A 244 17.89 -4.45 6.27
N ASN A 245 16.86 -4.85 7.00
CA ASN A 245 16.82 -6.16 7.63
C ASN A 245 16.21 -7.19 6.67
N LEU A 246 17.07 -7.91 5.95
CA LEU A 246 16.65 -8.92 4.96
C LEU A 246 16.16 -10.24 5.57
N ASN A 247 16.16 -10.38 6.89
CA ASN A 247 15.62 -11.55 7.57
C ASN A 247 14.09 -11.58 7.58
N ASN A 248 13.46 -10.41 7.58
CA ASN A 248 12.03 -10.25 7.57
C ASN A 248 11.65 -9.48 6.31
N MET A 249 10.97 -10.18 5.42
CA MET A 249 10.52 -9.60 4.15
C MET A 249 9.00 -9.52 4.12
N GLU A 250 8.49 -8.47 3.52
CA GLU A 250 7.07 -8.25 3.27
C GLU A 250 6.82 -7.97 1.80
N VAL A 251 5.60 -8.22 1.34
CA VAL A 251 5.14 -7.77 0.03
C VAL A 251 4.22 -6.59 0.23
N SER A 252 4.53 -5.49 -0.42
CA SER A 252 3.65 -4.33 -0.52
C SER A 252 2.83 -4.47 -1.79
N VAL A 253 1.54 -4.70 -1.65
CA VAL A 253 0.59 -4.89 -2.77
C VAL A 253 -0.41 -3.75 -2.84
N ASP A 254 -0.85 -3.46 -4.06
CA ASP A 254 -1.88 -2.46 -4.34
C ASP A 254 -3.23 -3.16 -4.56
N VAL A 255 -4.14 -3.01 -3.60
CA VAL A 255 -5.49 -3.59 -3.62
C VAL A 255 -6.50 -2.53 -4.04
N ASN A 256 -7.40 -2.89 -4.95
CA ASN A 256 -8.44 -1.99 -5.44
C ASN A 256 -9.45 -1.61 -4.35
N GLU A 257 -10.06 -0.43 -4.45
CA GLU A 257 -11.07 0.09 -3.52
C GLU A 257 -12.26 -0.85 -3.31
N ASN A 258 -12.69 -1.57 -4.36
CA ASN A 258 -13.82 -2.50 -4.25
C ASN A 258 -13.49 -3.76 -3.44
N ASP A 259 -12.21 -4.14 -3.38
CA ASP A 259 -11.77 -5.38 -2.75
C ASP A 259 -11.15 -5.16 -1.36
N ILE A 260 -10.65 -3.94 -1.07
CA ILE A 260 -10.03 -3.63 0.23
C ILE A 260 -10.99 -3.81 1.41
N VAL A 261 -12.29 -3.60 1.17
CA VAL A 261 -13.35 -3.77 2.20
C VAL A 261 -13.44 -5.21 2.70
N LYS A 262 -12.99 -6.18 1.88
CA LYS A 262 -13.02 -7.63 2.21
C LYS A 262 -11.78 -8.08 2.95
N VAL A 263 -10.68 -7.32 2.87
CA VAL A 263 -9.37 -7.68 3.45
C VAL A 263 -9.32 -7.25 4.91
N ALA A 264 -8.90 -8.17 5.78
CA ALA A 264 -8.74 -7.93 7.21
C ALA A 264 -7.30 -8.17 7.67
N LEU A 265 -6.93 -7.51 8.79
CA LEU A 265 -5.64 -7.78 9.44
C LEU A 265 -5.59 -9.23 9.94
N GLY A 266 -4.50 -9.92 9.64
CA GLY A 266 -4.32 -11.32 10.02
C GLY A 266 -4.77 -12.32 8.95
N ASP A 267 -5.37 -11.88 7.86
CA ASP A 267 -5.72 -12.76 6.74
C ASP A 267 -4.48 -13.48 6.21
N THR A 268 -4.65 -14.76 5.87
CA THR A 268 -3.60 -15.53 5.23
C THR A 268 -3.53 -15.20 3.74
N ALA A 269 -2.30 -15.13 3.23
CA ALA A 269 -2.06 -14.85 1.82
C ALA A 269 -1.11 -15.88 1.22
N LEU A 270 -1.33 -16.20 -0.04
CA LEU A 270 -0.44 -17.02 -0.86
C LEU A 270 0.32 -16.08 -1.79
N VAL A 271 1.62 -15.97 -1.57
CA VAL A 271 2.52 -15.10 -2.32
C VAL A 271 3.21 -15.93 -3.40
N GLU A 272 3.02 -15.58 -4.64
CA GLU A 272 3.73 -16.14 -5.80
C GLU A 272 4.73 -15.10 -6.29
N VAL A 273 6.01 -15.46 -6.27
CA VAL A 273 7.10 -14.56 -6.66
C VAL A 273 7.58 -14.95 -8.05
N ASP A 274 7.59 -14.02 -8.99
CA ASP A 274 7.92 -14.26 -10.40
C ASP A 274 9.26 -14.99 -10.59
N ALA A 275 10.24 -14.70 -9.73
CA ALA A 275 11.58 -15.31 -9.77
C ALA A 275 11.58 -16.80 -9.39
N TYR A 276 10.54 -17.30 -8.73
CA TYR A 276 10.42 -18.70 -8.27
C TYR A 276 9.34 -19.51 -8.99
N GLY A 277 8.79 -18.95 -10.08
CA GLY A 277 7.74 -19.57 -10.89
C GLY A 277 6.47 -19.86 -10.08
N THR A 278 5.91 -21.06 -10.20
CA THR A 278 4.62 -21.42 -9.58
C THR A 278 4.67 -21.73 -8.08
N ARG A 279 5.82 -21.51 -7.43
CA ARG A 279 5.93 -21.76 -5.99
C ARG A 279 5.21 -20.70 -5.16
N LYS A 280 4.30 -21.15 -4.30
CA LYS A 280 3.53 -20.28 -3.40
C LYS A 280 4.14 -20.25 -2.00
N PHE A 281 4.36 -19.04 -1.50
CA PHE A 281 4.84 -18.79 -0.14
C PHE A 281 3.67 -18.30 0.72
N LYS A 282 3.63 -18.73 1.98
CA LYS A 282 2.59 -18.29 2.91
C LYS A 282 2.99 -16.96 3.52
N GLY A 283 2.03 -16.04 3.56
CA GLY A 283 2.13 -14.74 4.20
C GLY A 283 0.94 -14.44 5.10
N ILE A 284 1.04 -13.37 5.87
CA ILE A 284 -0.02 -12.86 6.73
C ILE A 284 -0.12 -11.35 6.52
N VAL A 285 -1.33 -10.83 6.38
CA VAL A 285 -1.60 -9.38 6.31
C VAL A 285 -1.25 -8.73 7.64
N THR A 286 -0.28 -7.81 7.64
CA THR A 286 0.22 -7.12 8.84
C THR A 286 -0.24 -5.68 8.92
N GLU A 287 -0.45 -5.03 7.79
CA GLU A 287 -0.83 -3.62 7.73
C GLU A 287 -1.72 -3.34 6.52
N ILE A 288 -2.73 -2.51 6.71
CA ILE A 288 -3.61 -2.01 5.65
C ILE A 288 -3.56 -0.48 5.72
N ALA A 289 -3.15 0.17 4.64
CA ALA A 289 -3.07 1.62 4.60
C ALA A 289 -4.48 2.24 4.66
N ASN A 290 -4.67 3.22 5.54
CA ASN A 290 -5.94 3.94 5.70
C ASN A 290 -6.16 5.02 4.62
N SER A 291 -5.13 5.36 3.86
CA SER A 291 -5.20 6.35 2.79
C SER A 291 -4.90 5.71 1.44
N ALA A 292 -5.69 6.08 0.45
CA ALA A 292 -5.48 5.65 -0.91
C ALA A 292 -4.22 6.30 -1.50
N THR A 293 -3.50 5.53 -2.29
CA THR A 293 -2.39 6.04 -3.11
C THR A 293 -2.98 6.46 -4.45
N ALA A 294 -3.12 7.78 -4.66
CA ALA A 294 -3.50 8.32 -5.96
C ALA A 294 -2.32 8.13 -6.92
N SER A 295 -2.52 7.38 -7.99
CA SER A 295 -1.57 7.34 -9.09
C SER A 295 -1.52 8.72 -9.75
N SER A 296 -0.34 9.35 -9.80
CA SER A 296 -0.12 10.72 -10.29
C SER A 296 -0.23 10.88 -11.82
N ALA A 297 -0.94 9.99 -12.51
CA ALA A 297 -1.22 10.13 -13.93
C ALA A 297 -2.52 10.93 -14.14
N SER A 298 -2.39 12.09 -14.77
CA SER A 298 -3.45 13.07 -15.06
C SER A 298 -4.44 12.60 -16.12
N THR A 299 -5.14 11.48 -15.90
CA THR A 299 -6.22 11.02 -16.79
C THR A 299 -7.45 10.68 -15.97
N SER A 300 -8.63 10.93 -16.51
CA SER A 300 -9.94 10.93 -15.88
C SER A 300 -10.46 9.58 -15.34
N ASP A 301 -9.69 8.50 -15.45
CA ASP A 301 -10.01 7.18 -14.88
C ASP A 301 -8.98 6.85 -13.79
N GLN A 302 -9.13 7.50 -12.63
CA GLN A 302 -8.25 7.30 -11.49
C GLN A 302 -8.66 6.04 -10.74
N VAL A 303 -7.90 4.96 -10.90
CA VAL A 303 -8.07 3.74 -10.09
C VAL A 303 -7.54 4.02 -8.70
N THR A 304 -8.42 3.96 -7.71
CA THR A 304 -8.08 4.13 -6.30
C THR A 304 -7.57 2.82 -5.74
N ASN A 305 -6.30 2.78 -5.33
CA ASN A 305 -5.69 1.61 -4.72
C ASN A 305 -5.27 1.90 -3.28
N PHE A 306 -5.32 0.86 -2.44
CA PHE A 306 -4.84 0.89 -1.05
C PHE A 306 -3.65 -0.05 -0.91
N VAL A 307 -2.62 0.43 -0.23
CA VAL A 307 -1.43 -0.39 0.02
C VAL A 307 -1.70 -1.36 1.17
N VAL A 308 -1.47 -2.64 0.91
CA VAL A 308 -1.53 -3.70 1.92
C VAL A 308 -0.15 -4.34 2.04
N LYS A 309 0.33 -4.48 3.28
CA LYS A 309 1.61 -5.14 3.57
C LYS A 309 1.38 -6.53 4.10
N ILE A 310 2.06 -7.48 3.52
CA ILE A 310 1.91 -8.92 3.79
C ILE A 310 3.27 -9.48 4.14
N ARG A 311 3.48 -9.86 5.40
CA ARG A 311 4.73 -10.47 5.85
C ARG A 311 4.82 -11.90 5.37
N ILE A 312 5.92 -12.25 4.72
CA ILE A 312 6.21 -13.63 4.29
C ILE A 312 6.68 -14.44 5.49
N LEU A 313 6.05 -15.56 5.74
CA LEU A 313 6.41 -16.44 6.86
C LEU A 313 7.72 -17.17 6.57
N ARG A 314 8.69 -17.10 7.49
CA ARG A 314 9.99 -17.78 7.38
C ARG A 314 9.85 -19.30 7.20
N SER A 315 8.85 -19.90 7.82
CA SER A 315 8.56 -21.33 7.69
C SER A 315 8.25 -21.76 6.26
N SER A 316 7.76 -20.85 5.40
CA SER A 316 7.40 -21.19 4.01
C SER A 316 8.58 -21.22 3.03
N TYR A 317 9.76 -20.70 3.43
CA TYR A 317 10.98 -20.69 2.62
C TYR A 317 12.22 -21.19 3.38
N ALA A 318 12.04 -21.87 4.52
CA ALA A 318 13.14 -22.39 5.33
C ALA A 318 14.03 -23.39 4.56
N ASP A 319 13.42 -24.19 3.69
CA ASP A 319 14.11 -25.12 2.79
C ASP A 319 15.02 -24.42 1.79
N LEU A 320 14.58 -23.30 1.20
CA LEU A 320 15.40 -22.49 0.31
C LEU A 320 16.57 -21.85 1.07
N THR A 321 16.33 -21.38 2.28
CA THR A 321 17.38 -20.82 3.13
C THR A 321 18.44 -21.89 3.47
N ALA A 322 18.00 -23.12 3.72
CA ALA A 322 18.92 -24.26 3.95
C ALA A 322 19.70 -24.62 2.69
N GLN A 323 19.08 -24.57 1.51
CA GLN A 323 19.72 -24.91 0.23
C GLN A 323 20.74 -23.86 -0.22
N TYR A 324 20.44 -22.57 -0.10
CA TYR A 324 21.32 -21.47 -0.55
C TYR A 324 22.35 -21.05 0.51
N GLY A 325 22.22 -21.51 1.75
CA GLY A 325 23.06 -21.16 2.88
C GLY A 325 22.83 -19.71 3.38
N THR A 326 23.46 -19.36 4.50
CA THR A 326 23.31 -18.04 5.16
C THR A 326 23.87 -16.87 4.36
N LYS A 327 24.62 -17.12 3.29
CA LYS A 327 25.27 -16.07 2.47
C LYS A 327 24.41 -15.53 1.33
N ARG A 328 23.27 -16.17 1.02
CA ARG A 328 22.36 -15.72 -0.05
C ARG A 328 20.97 -15.47 0.51
N ASN A 329 20.52 -14.24 0.42
CA ASN A 329 19.13 -13.90 0.72
C ASN A 329 18.21 -14.52 -0.34
N VAL A 330 17.18 -15.23 0.11
CA VAL A 330 16.16 -15.84 -0.76
C VAL A 330 15.42 -14.77 -1.55
N PHE A 331 15.00 -13.71 -0.87
CA PHE A 331 14.31 -12.59 -1.51
C PHE A 331 15.21 -11.36 -1.59
N ARG A 332 15.07 -10.62 -2.69
CA ARG A 332 15.74 -9.33 -2.87
C ARG A 332 14.69 -8.21 -2.92
N PRO A 333 14.96 -7.06 -2.29
CA PRO A 333 14.11 -5.88 -2.44
C PRO A 333 13.87 -5.53 -3.91
N GLY A 334 12.62 -5.23 -4.25
CA GLY A 334 12.22 -4.87 -5.61
C GLY A 334 11.74 -6.04 -6.48
N MET A 335 11.82 -7.29 -6.04
CA MET A 335 11.22 -8.42 -6.76
C MET A 335 9.70 -8.26 -6.87
N SER A 336 9.13 -8.58 -8.04
CA SER A 336 7.69 -8.60 -8.26
C SER A 336 7.07 -9.87 -7.69
N ALA A 337 5.86 -9.72 -7.16
CA ALA A 337 5.07 -10.83 -6.64
C ALA A 337 3.58 -10.59 -6.89
N SER A 338 2.86 -11.67 -7.17
CA SER A 338 1.40 -11.71 -7.15
C SER A 338 0.94 -12.37 -5.86
N VAL A 339 -0.10 -11.84 -5.24
CA VAL A 339 -0.57 -12.30 -3.94
C VAL A 339 -2.06 -12.57 -3.99
N ASP A 340 -2.45 -13.78 -3.58
CA ASP A 340 -3.84 -14.20 -3.37
C ASP A 340 -4.15 -14.10 -1.88
N ILE A 341 -4.83 -13.04 -1.46
CA ILE A 341 -5.26 -12.83 -0.06
C ILE A 341 -6.54 -13.63 0.16
N GLN A 342 -6.51 -14.56 1.10
CA GLN A 342 -7.66 -15.38 1.49
C GLN A 342 -8.47 -14.62 2.54
N THR A 343 -9.61 -14.07 2.11
CA THR A 343 -10.43 -13.19 2.96
C THR A 343 -11.46 -14.00 3.77
N GLN A 344 -12.47 -14.53 3.12
CA GLN A 344 -13.53 -15.27 3.79
C GLN A 344 -13.55 -16.73 3.36
N THR A 345 -13.61 -17.66 4.33
CA THR A 345 -13.76 -19.08 4.06
C THR A 345 -15.08 -19.57 4.65
N VAL A 346 -15.93 -20.16 3.80
CA VAL A 346 -17.18 -20.79 4.20
C VAL A 346 -17.06 -22.29 3.96
N SER A 347 -17.22 -23.07 5.03
CA SER A 347 -17.19 -24.52 4.98
C SER A 347 -18.61 -25.07 4.76
N ASN A 348 -18.71 -26.17 4.00
CA ASN A 348 -20.00 -26.83 3.67
C ASN A 348 -21.03 -25.92 2.98
N ALA A 349 -20.56 -24.99 2.15
CA ALA A 349 -21.42 -24.16 1.31
C ALA A 349 -21.94 -24.96 0.13
N ILE A 350 -23.22 -24.76 -0.26
CA ILE A 350 -23.74 -25.28 -1.52
C ILE A 350 -23.07 -24.53 -2.65
N ALA A 351 -22.18 -25.19 -3.37
CA ALA A 351 -21.36 -24.64 -4.45
C ALA A 351 -21.93 -25.03 -5.81
N ILE A 352 -21.99 -24.06 -6.72
CA ILE A 352 -22.27 -24.25 -8.14
C ILE A 352 -21.22 -23.53 -8.98
N PRO A 353 -20.97 -23.96 -10.23
CA PRO A 353 -20.07 -23.21 -11.11
C PRO A 353 -20.53 -21.77 -11.31
N ILE A 354 -19.61 -20.82 -11.26
CA ILE A 354 -19.92 -19.39 -11.44
C ILE A 354 -20.61 -19.11 -12.78
N GLU A 355 -20.28 -19.91 -13.82
CA GLU A 355 -20.88 -19.84 -15.17
C GLU A 355 -22.39 -20.12 -15.16
N ALA A 356 -22.94 -20.77 -14.12
CA ALA A 356 -24.35 -21.15 -14.02
C ALA A 356 -25.26 -20.01 -13.55
N VAL A 357 -24.68 -18.98 -12.92
CA VAL A 357 -25.43 -17.82 -12.40
C VAL A 357 -25.52 -16.73 -13.45
N THR A 358 -26.72 -16.18 -13.66
CA THR A 358 -26.93 -15.06 -14.56
C THR A 358 -27.90 -14.04 -13.98
N MET A 359 -27.82 -12.80 -14.49
CA MET A 359 -28.75 -11.73 -14.11
C MET A 359 -29.93 -11.71 -15.07
N ARG A 360 -31.15 -11.69 -14.55
CA ARG A 360 -32.39 -11.58 -15.31
C ARG A 360 -33.34 -10.59 -14.68
N SER A 361 -34.20 -10.02 -15.53
CA SER A 361 -35.26 -9.13 -15.07
C SER A 361 -36.32 -9.92 -14.28
N LYS A 362 -36.77 -9.41 -13.15
CA LYS A 362 -37.81 -10.05 -12.32
C LYS A 362 -39.11 -10.31 -13.06
N SER A 363 -39.40 -9.59 -14.15
CA SER A 363 -40.55 -9.81 -15.02
C SER A 363 -40.47 -11.15 -15.80
N GLU A 364 -39.31 -11.73 -15.99
CA GLU A 364 -39.12 -13.03 -16.64
C GLU A 364 -39.42 -14.23 -15.72
N LEU A 365 -39.30 -14.03 -14.41
CA LEU A 365 -39.68 -15.00 -13.39
C LEU A 365 -41.20 -15.12 -13.27
N ASP A 366 -41.96 -14.04 -13.45
CA ASP A 366 -43.40 -13.96 -13.27
C ASP A 366 -44.18 -14.36 -14.53
N SER A 367 -43.54 -14.88 -15.58
CA SER A 367 -44.19 -15.23 -16.88
C SER A 367 -45.29 -16.30 -16.77
N ASN A 368 -45.65 -16.78 -15.60
CA ASN A 368 -46.78 -17.69 -15.35
C ASN A 368 -48.10 -16.97 -15.04
N LYS A 369 -48.17 -15.62 -15.05
CA LYS A 369 -49.44 -14.87 -14.88
C LYS A 369 -49.74 -14.08 -16.14
N THR A 370 -50.66 -14.67 -16.94
CA THR A 370 -51.59 -14.12 -17.94
C THR A 370 -51.40 -12.66 -18.32
N THR A 371 -51.12 -12.44 -19.59
CA THR A 371 -51.32 -11.31 -20.48
C THR A 371 -52.24 -10.20 -19.97
N VAL A 372 -51.66 -9.05 -19.63
CA VAL A 372 -52.36 -7.75 -19.80
C VAL A 372 -51.37 -6.79 -20.44
N VAL A 373 -51.65 -6.49 -21.70
CA VAL A 373 -51.02 -5.45 -22.50
C VAL A 373 -51.14 -4.13 -21.77
N LYS A 374 -50.03 -3.59 -21.24
CA LYS A 374 -49.92 -2.18 -20.83
C LYS A 374 -48.83 -1.48 -21.62
N LYS A 375 -49.30 -0.52 -22.40
CA LYS A 375 -48.69 0.57 -23.13
C LYS A 375 -47.31 1.01 -22.64
N LYS A 376 -46.36 1.05 -23.57
CA LYS A 376 -45.01 1.63 -23.43
C LYS A 376 -45.10 3.07 -22.90
N THR A 377 -44.63 3.30 -21.72
CA THR A 377 -44.12 4.60 -21.25
C THR A 377 -42.61 4.45 -21.01
N ASN A 378 -41.85 5.15 -21.82
CA ASN A 378 -40.38 5.22 -21.70
C ASN A 378 -40.02 5.99 -20.41
N THR A 379 -39.75 5.27 -19.36
CA THR A 379 -38.93 5.73 -18.26
C THR A 379 -37.97 4.58 -17.94
N LYS A 380 -36.67 4.77 -18.23
CA LYS A 380 -35.58 3.90 -17.78
C LYS A 380 -35.50 3.99 -16.24
N LYS A 381 -36.36 3.23 -15.55
CA LYS A 381 -36.05 2.74 -14.20
C LYS A 381 -35.14 1.54 -14.45
N ALA A 382 -34.01 1.50 -13.75
CA ALA A 382 -33.20 0.29 -13.66
C ALA A 382 -34.16 -0.88 -13.38
N ALA A 383 -34.24 -1.82 -14.31
CA ALA A 383 -35.03 -3.03 -14.12
C ALA A 383 -34.45 -3.71 -12.86
N ASP A 384 -35.33 -4.17 -11.96
CA ASP A 384 -34.94 -5.00 -10.82
C ASP A 384 -34.34 -6.29 -11.38
N GLU A 385 -33.02 -6.30 -11.61
CA GLU A 385 -32.26 -7.45 -12.05
C GLU A 385 -32.03 -8.33 -10.83
N VAL A 386 -32.31 -9.61 -10.96
CA VAL A 386 -32.13 -10.62 -9.91
C VAL A 386 -31.20 -11.72 -10.41
N GLU A 387 -30.43 -12.26 -9.48
CA GLU A 387 -29.60 -13.43 -9.76
C GLU A 387 -30.47 -14.68 -9.90
N VAL A 388 -30.28 -15.40 -10.98
CA VAL A 388 -31.07 -16.60 -11.30
C VAL A 388 -30.20 -17.72 -11.81
N VAL A 389 -30.69 -18.93 -11.62
CA VAL A 389 -30.05 -20.17 -12.08
C VAL A 389 -31.08 -21.03 -12.77
N PHE A 390 -30.68 -21.77 -13.80
CA PHE A 390 -31.50 -22.77 -14.47
C PHE A 390 -31.29 -24.15 -13.86
N VAL A 391 -32.31 -24.65 -13.16
CA VAL A 391 -32.29 -25.98 -12.54
C VAL A 391 -32.96 -26.97 -13.51
N LEU A 392 -32.33 -28.10 -13.75
CA LEU A 392 -32.87 -29.15 -14.64
C LEU A 392 -33.82 -30.07 -13.85
N VAL A 393 -35.10 -30.07 -14.21
CA VAL A 393 -36.11 -30.94 -13.64
C VAL A 393 -36.83 -31.66 -14.80
N ASN A 394 -36.79 -32.99 -14.87
CA ASN A 394 -37.48 -33.80 -15.88
C ASN A 394 -37.22 -33.35 -17.33
N ASN A 395 -35.96 -33.07 -17.71
CA ASN A 395 -35.54 -32.58 -19.03
C ASN A 395 -36.09 -31.19 -19.41
N GLN A 396 -36.58 -30.43 -18.42
CA GLN A 396 -36.97 -29.03 -18.57
C GLN A 396 -36.17 -28.16 -17.64
N VAL A 397 -35.81 -26.97 -18.04
CA VAL A 397 -35.11 -26.00 -17.21
C VAL A 397 -36.12 -25.12 -16.47
N GLN A 398 -35.98 -25.02 -15.20
CA GLN A 398 -36.74 -24.10 -14.34
C GLN A 398 -35.85 -22.91 -13.93
N LEU A 399 -36.32 -21.71 -14.23
CA LEU A 399 -35.67 -20.50 -13.77
C LEU A 399 -35.97 -20.26 -12.29
N ARG A 400 -34.95 -20.19 -11.48
CA ARG A 400 -35.09 -20.01 -10.02
C ARG A 400 -34.22 -18.86 -9.53
N GLU A 401 -34.84 -17.98 -8.75
CA GLU A 401 -34.10 -16.90 -8.08
C GLU A 401 -33.20 -17.48 -7.01
N VAL A 402 -31.96 -17.01 -6.96
CA VAL A 402 -30.94 -17.41 -5.99
C VAL A 402 -30.37 -16.21 -5.28
N LYS A 403 -29.87 -16.43 -4.07
CA LYS A 403 -29.02 -15.45 -3.39
C LYS A 403 -27.61 -16.04 -3.31
N SER A 404 -26.70 -15.40 -4.00
CA SER A 404 -25.29 -15.77 -3.98
C SER A 404 -24.62 -15.33 -2.66
N GLY A 405 -23.47 -15.91 -2.39
CA GLY A 405 -22.63 -15.60 -1.27
C GLY A 405 -21.17 -15.44 -1.66
N VAL A 406 -20.29 -16.10 -0.93
CA VAL A 406 -18.85 -16.11 -1.20
C VAL A 406 -18.56 -16.85 -2.52
N GLN A 407 -17.60 -16.31 -3.29
CA GLN A 407 -17.20 -16.91 -4.56
C GLN A 407 -15.68 -16.99 -4.68
N ASN A 408 -15.24 -17.94 -5.50
CA ASN A 408 -13.87 -18.01 -5.98
C ASN A 408 -13.83 -18.07 -7.51
N ASP A 409 -12.69 -18.32 -8.12
CA ASP A 409 -12.49 -18.33 -9.58
C ASP A 409 -13.33 -19.40 -10.31
N LYS A 410 -13.88 -20.40 -9.61
CA LYS A 410 -14.57 -21.56 -10.22
C LYS A 410 -16.00 -21.72 -9.76
N VAL A 411 -16.27 -21.47 -8.50
CA VAL A 411 -17.56 -21.76 -7.86
C VAL A 411 -18.05 -20.60 -7.02
N ILE A 412 -19.37 -20.50 -6.91
CA ILE A 412 -20.08 -19.52 -6.10
C ILE A 412 -20.98 -20.23 -5.10
N GLU A 413 -21.00 -19.71 -3.87
CA GLU A 413 -21.93 -20.14 -2.83
C GLU A 413 -23.35 -19.73 -3.18
N VAL A 414 -24.31 -20.62 -2.98
CA VAL A 414 -25.74 -20.31 -3.02
C VAL A 414 -26.32 -20.44 -1.62
N LYS A 415 -26.70 -19.30 -1.03
CA LYS A 415 -27.32 -19.24 0.31
C LYS A 415 -28.78 -19.68 0.32
N SER A 416 -29.50 -19.46 -0.79
CA SER A 416 -30.90 -19.86 -0.92
C SER A 416 -31.30 -20.00 -2.38
N GLY A 417 -32.29 -20.86 -2.69
CA GLY A 417 -32.85 -21.07 -4.01
C GLY A 417 -32.53 -22.42 -4.63
N ILE A 418 -31.50 -23.13 -4.17
CA ILE A 418 -31.09 -24.46 -4.69
C ILE A 418 -30.92 -25.40 -3.50
N ALA A 419 -31.31 -26.67 -3.71
CA ALA A 419 -31.06 -27.73 -2.74
C ALA A 419 -29.81 -28.55 -3.11
N LEU A 420 -29.21 -29.19 -2.13
CA LEU A 420 -28.06 -30.07 -2.34
C LEU A 420 -28.41 -31.20 -3.30
N GLY A 421 -27.58 -31.47 -4.30
CA GLY A 421 -27.77 -32.52 -5.31
C GLY A 421 -28.63 -32.12 -6.50
N GLU A 422 -29.24 -30.95 -6.55
CA GLU A 422 -29.93 -30.44 -7.71
C GLU A 422 -28.98 -30.22 -8.88
N GLU A 423 -29.45 -30.51 -10.10
CA GLU A 423 -28.66 -30.33 -11.33
C GLU A 423 -28.90 -28.93 -11.89
N VAL A 424 -27.83 -28.15 -11.99
CA VAL A 424 -27.84 -26.79 -12.55
C VAL A 424 -27.17 -26.76 -13.91
N VAL A 425 -27.72 -25.98 -14.81
CA VAL A 425 -27.13 -25.79 -16.15
C VAL A 425 -25.85 -24.95 -16.02
N SER A 426 -24.71 -25.52 -16.42
CA SER A 426 -23.40 -24.86 -16.32
C SER A 426 -22.80 -24.45 -17.66
N ALA A 427 -23.26 -25.04 -18.78
CA ALA A 427 -22.76 -24.69 -20.12
C ALA A 427 -23.82 -25.01 -21.22
N PRO A 428 -23.75 -24.33 -22.38
CA PRO A 428 -22.89 -23.21 -22.73
C PRO A 428 -23.40 -21.87 -22.16
N PHE A 429 -22.51 -20.97 -21.81
CA PHE A 429 -22.85 -19.67 -21.22
C PHE A 429 -23.79 -18.83 -22.09
N SER A 430 -23.65 -18.92 -23.43
CA SER A 430 -24.54 -18.24 -24.37
C SER A 430 -25.99 -18.73 -24.28
N ALA A 431 -26.22 -20.02 -23.97
CA ALA A 431 -27.54 -20.56 -23.75
C ALA A 431 -28.18 -20.01 -22.47
N ILE A 432 -27.39 -19.97 -21.37
CA ILE A 432 -27.81 -19.47 -20.06
C ILE A 432 -28.19 -18.00 -20.14
N THR A 433 -27.38 -17.19 -20.84
CA THR A 433 -27.57 -15.72 -20.86
C THR A 433 -28.60 -15.24 -21.87
N ARG A 434 -28.81 -15.96 -23.02
CA ARG A 434 -29.58 -15.44 -24.15
C ARG A 434 -30.69 -16.33 -24.62
N THR A 435 -30.49 -17.66 -24.63
CA THR A 435 -31.37 -18.60 -25.37
C THR A 435 -32.43 -19.24 -24.48
N LEU A 436 -32.04 -19.69 -23.27
CA LEU A 436 -32.91 -20.45 -22.39
C LEU A 436 -33.98 -19.55 -21.74
N LYS A 437 -35.20 -20.08 -21.74
CA LYS A 437 -36.37 -19.50 -21.05
C LYS A 437 -36.90 -20.50 -20.03
N ASN A 438 -37.71 -20.01 -19.11
CA ASN A 438 -38.35 -20.87 -18.12
C ASN A 438 -39.23 -21.95 -18.79
N ASN A 439 -39.12 -23.20 -18.35
CA ASN A 439 -39.79 -24.42 -18.87
C ASN A 439 -39.35 -24.87 -20.28
N ASP A 440 -38.23 -24.38 -20.81
CA ASP A 440 -37.70 -24.92 -22.09
C ASP A 440 -37.22 -26.36 -21.93
N LYS A 441 -37.50 -27.17 -22.96
CA LYS A 441 -36.98 -28.54 -23.07
C LYS A 441 -35.53 -28.50 -23.53
N VAL A 442 -34.65 -29.18 -22.80
CA VAL A 442 -33.23 -29.25 -23.11
C VAL A 442 -32.74 -30.69 -23.21
N LYS A 443 -31.65 -30.88 -23.91
CA LYS A 443 -30.95 -32.16 -23.99
C LYS A 443 -29.68 -32.10 -23.16
N LYS A 444 -29.62 -32.91 -22.07
CA LYS A 444 -28.42 -33.07 -21.29
C LYS A 444 -27.32 -33.74 -22.09
N VAL A 445 -26.15 -33.11 -22.17
CA VAL A 445 -24.95 -33.63 -22.84
C VAL A 445 -23.74 -33.41 -21.91
N ASN A 446 -22.67 -34.16 -22.17
CA ASN A 446 -21.45 -33.96 -21.41
C ASN A 446 -20.76 -32.64 -21.84
N LYS A 447 -20.03 -31.97 -20.94
CA LYS A 447 -19.36 -30.69 -21.22
C LYS A 447 -18.43 -30.80 -22.43
N ASP A 448 -17.76 -31.94 -22.61
CA ASP A 448 -16.81 -32.20 -23.69
C ASP A 448 -17.51 -32.27 -25.06
N GLU A 449 -18.72 -32.84 -25.13
CA GLU A 449 -19.52 -32.95 -26.38
C GLU A 449 -20.07 -31.60 -26.87
N LEU A 450 -20.09 -30.56 -26.04
CA LEU A 450 -20.54 -29.21 -26.41
C LEU A 450 -19.46 -28.44 -27.18
N PHE A 451 -18.21 -28.79 -27.02
CA PHE A 451 -17.06 -28.10 -27.60
C PHE A 451 -16.34 -28.93 -28.67
N GLU A 452 -16.78 -30.17 -28.94
CA GLU A 452 -16.30 -30.92 -30.10
C GLU A 452 -16.77 -30.23 -31.39
N VAL A 453 -15.86 -29.53 -32.04
CA VAL A 453 -16.00 -29.08 -33.43
C VAL A 453 -16.02 -30.32 -34.31
N LYS A 454 -17.17 -30.68 -34.90
CA LYS A 454 -17.18 -31.68 -35.97
C LYS A 454 -16.21 -31.18 -37.04
N PRO A 455 -15.17 -31.95 -37.39
CA PRO A 455 -14.41 -31.63 -38.59
C PRO A 455 -15.36 -31.77 -39.81
N GLU A 456 -15.44 -30.69 -40.60
CA GLU A 456 -16.06 -30.73 -41.94
C GLU A 456 -15.30 -31.65 -42.89
#